data_7d466725b49b1e373eb1ab4bd6b66f6c
#
_entry.id   7d466725b49b1e373eb1ab4bd6b66f6c
#
_cell.length_a   1.000
_cell.length_b   1.000
_cell.length_c   1.000
_cell.angle_alpha   90.00
_cell.angle_beta   90.00
_cell.angle_gamma   90.00
#
_symmetry.space_group_name_H-M   'P 1'
#
loop_
_entity.id
_entity.type
_entity.pdbx_description
1 polymer ?
#
loop_
_entity_poly.entity_id
_entity_poly.type
_entity_poly.pdbx_seq_one_letter_code
_entity_poly.pdbx_strand_id
1 'polypeptide(L)'
;MLGPKYNFEFTDIDKLQEIVTKKHKKYNYLYIFSMILLVLTLALSIIIIFGIFNHRFLCFIFFFFFTTSFILIHICCNVEEIYNQNKSILDMYNKITELKASDKMSDIRLCYQYGHLEISYFDENDILRKDSYCLNIDKTQLYYYKKQNYLIRGYYDINKNQYILEIYIPYNTIENKEH
;
A
#
# COMPACT_ATOMS: atom_id res chain seq x y z
N MET A 1 -26.43 -12.70 18.74
CA MET A 1 -25.54 -11.63 19.21
C MET A 1 -25.27 -10.71 18.01
N LEU A 2 -25.62 -9.44 18.12
CA LEU A 2 -25.27 -8.46 17.08
C LEU A 2 -23.75 -8.26 17.19
N GLY A 3 -23.02 -8.58 16.13
CA GLY A 3 -21.59 -8.35 16.07
C GLY A 3 -21.20 -6.88 16.27
N PRO A 4 -19.94 -6.57 16.53
CA PRO A 4 -19.50 -5.20 16.75
C PRO A 4 -19.87 -4.33 15.54
N LYS A 5 -20.52 -3.19 15.80
CA LYS A 5 -20.87 -2.25 14.73
C LYS A 5 -19.63 -1.49 14.28
N TYR A 6 -19.39 -1.44 12.98
CA TYR A 6 -18.31 -0.68 12.37
C TYR A 6 -18.85 0.59 11.74
N ASN A 7 -18.21 1.71 12.05
CA ASN A 7 -18.45 2.99 11.41
C ASN A 7 -17.28 3.32 10.46
N PHE A 8 -17.62 3.77 9.28
CA PHE A 8 -16.64 4.16 8.27
C PHE A 8 -16.84 5.62 7.89
N GLU A 9 -15.80 6.41 8.05
CA GLU A 9 -15.76 7.83 7.71
C GLU A 9 -14.60 8.05 6.74
N PHE A 10 -14.86 8.06 5.45
CA PHE A 10 -13.85 8.36 4.44
C PHE A 10 -14.16 9.70 3.79
N THR A 11 -13.18 10.59 3.79
CA THR A 11 -13.23 11.88 3.11
C THR A 11 -12.15 11.94 2.03
N ASP A 12 -12.27 12.89 1.10
CA ASP A 12 -11.27 13.16 0.08
C ASP A 12 -10.86 11.96 -0.79
N ILE A 13 -11.82 11.09 -1.10
CA ILE A 13 -11.57 9.87 -1.91
C ILE A 13 -11.04 10.23 -3.31
N ASP A 14 -11.50 11.31 -3.89
CA ASP A 14 -11.00 11.80 -5.18
C ASP A 14 -9.49 12.10 -5.11
N LYS A 15 -9.03 12.64 -3.98
CA LYS A 15 -7.61 12.86 -3.72
C LYS A 15 -6.85 11.55 -3.59
N LEU A 16 -7.41 10.56 -2.91
CA LEU A 16 -6.81 9.22 -2.83
C LEU A 16 -6.67 8.59 -4.22
N GLN A 17 -7.70 8.68 -5.05
CA GLN A 17 -7.69 8.16 -6.42
C GLN A 17 -6.67 8.91 -7.30
N GLU A 18 -6.56 10.22 -7.17
CA GLU A 18 -5.55 11.04 -7.84
C GLU A 18 -4.13 10.58 -7.44
N ILE A 19 -3.88 10.39 -6.12
CA ILE A 19 -2.59 9.94 -5.60
C ILE A 19 -2.24 8.56 -6.17
N VAL A 20 -3.16 7.60 -6.13
CA VAL A 20 -2.97 6.24 -6.66
C VAL A 20 -2.60 6.30 -8.15
N THR A 21 -3.36 7.05 -8.95
CA THR A 21 -3.10 7.19 -10.39
C THR A 21 -1.76 7.84 -10.68
N LYS A 22 -1.42 8.92 -9.96
CA LYS A 22 -0.16 9.65 -10.12
C LYS A 22 1.05 8.81 -9.70
N LYS A 23 0.95 8.07 -8.59
CA LYS A 23 2.01 7.18 -8.12
C LYS A 23 2.21 6.00 -9.05
N HIS A 24 1.13 5.41 -9.58
CA HIS A 24 1.20 4.34 -10.58
C HIS A 24 1.96 4.78 -11.83
N LYS A 25 1.62 5.94 -12.40
CA LYS A 25 2.34 6.51 -13.55
C LYS A 25 3.83 6.72 -13.23
N LYS A 26 4.13 7.32 -12.07
CA LYS A 26 5.50 7.57 -11.65
C LYS A 26 6.28 6.27 -11.49
N TYR A 27 5.69 5.25 -10.88
CA TYR A 27 6.28 3.92 -10.72
C TYR A 27 6.62 3.32 -12.08
N ASN A 28 5.68 3.29 -13.02
CA ASN A 28 5.90 2.73 -14.34
C ASN A 28 7.03 3.42 -15.10
N TYR A 29 7.11 4.75 -15.08
CA TYR A 29 8.21 5.48 -15.68
C TYR A 29 9.56 5.16 -15.06
N LEU A 30 9.65 5.14 -13.74
CA LEU A 30 10.88 4.82 -13.03
C LEU A 30 11.32 3.37 -13.29
N TYR A 31 10.38 2.44 -13.31
CA TYR A 31 10.64 1.03 -13.59
C TYR A 31 11.20 0.84 -15.00
N ILE A 32 10.54 1.38 -16.02
CA ILE A 32 11.00 1.29 -17.42
C ILE A 32 12.41 1.91 -17.55
N PHE A 33 12.62 3.09 -16.96
CA PHE A 33 13.90 3.78 -17.04
C PHE A 33 15.02 3.00 -16.32
N SER A 34 14.74 2.41 -15.16
CA SER A 34 15.70 1.57 -14.45
C SER A 34 16.06 0.31 -15.23
N MET A 35 15.10 -0.31 -15.92
CA MET A 35 15.33 -1.49 -16.79
C MET A 35 16.20 -1.14 -18.00
N ILE A 36 15.97 0.00 -18.64
CA ILE A 36 16.82 0.47 -19.76
C ILE A 36 18.26 0.68 -19.27
N LEU A 37 18.45 1.33 -18.13
CA LEU A 37 19.77 1.56 -17.53
C LEU A 37 20.48 0.25 -17.17
N LEU A 38 19.76 -0.72 -16.66
CA LEU A 38 20.31 -2.04 -16.33
C LEU A 38 20.79 -2.78 -17.58
N VAL A 39 20.01 -2.75 -18.67
CA VAL A 39 20.42 -3.33 -19.96
C VAL A 39 21.66 -2.64 -20.51
N LEU A 40 21.74 -1.31 -20.44
CA LEU A 40 22.93 -0.55 -20.86
C LEU A 40 24.15 -0.91 -20.01
N THR A 41 23.98 -1.07 -18.70
CA THR A 41 25.05 -1.49 -17.78
C THR A 41 25.59 -2.87 -18.13
N LEU A 42 24.68 -3.82 -18.44
CA LEU A 42 25.07 -5.16 -18.88
C LEU A 42 25.81 -5.13 -20.22
N ALA A 43 25.35 -4.35 -21.20
CA ALA A 43 26.02 -4.19 -22.47
C ALA A 43 27.42 -3.61 -22.32
N LEU A 44 27.60 -2.59 -21.47
CA LEU A 44 28.91 -2.02 -21.16
C LEU A 44 29.83 -3.01 -20.45
N SER A 45 29.32 -3.85 -19.56
CA SER A 45 30.13 -4.88 -18.91
C SER A 45 30.71 -5.88 -19.90
N ILE A 46 29.91 -6.28 -20.89
CA ILE A 46 30.35 -7.17 -21.96
C ILE A 46 31.47 -6.50 -22.80
N ILE A 47 31.30 -5.24 -23.18
CA ILE A 47 32.33 -4.48 -23.94
C ILE A 47 33.64 -4.38 -23.18
N ILE A 48 33.58 -4.18 -21.87
CA ILE A 48 34.78 -4.11 -20.99
C ILE A 48 35.47 -5.47 -20.92
N ILE A 49 34.71 -6.56 -20.76
CA ILE A 49 35.27 -7.93 -20.70
C ILE A 49 36.01 -8.30 -21.98
N PHE A 50 35.46 -7.94 -23.15
CA PHE A 50 36.10 -8.23 -24.43
C PHE A 50 37.23 -7.30 -24.81
N GLY A 51 37.59 -6.30 -23.97
CA GLY A 51 38.75 -5.44 -24.14
C GLY A 51 38.73 -4.54 -25.39
N ILE A 52 37.57 -4.22 -25.92
CA ILE A 52 37.41 -3.55 -27.23
C ILE A 52 37.84 -2.08 -27.19
N PHE A 53 37.91 -1.44 -25.97
CA PHE A 53 38.25 -0.02 -25.82
C PHE A 53 39.12 0.30 -24.61
N ASN A 54 39.56 1.55 -24.51
CA ASN A 54 40.39 2.05 -23.41
C ASN A 54 39.69 1.86 -22.03
N HIS A 55 40.17 0.90 -21.26
CA HIS A 55 39.54 0.40 -20.05
C HIS A 55 39.21 1.46 -19.00
N ARG A 56 40.03 2.49 -18.80
CA ARG A 56 39.84 3.44 -17.69
C ARG A 56 38.58 4.27 -17.82
N PHE A 57 38.33 4.80 -19.02
CA PHE A 57 37.14 5.62 -19.27
C PHE A 57 35.85 4.80 -19.25
N LEU A 58 35.86 3.60 -19.83
CA LEU A 58 34.72 2.69 -19.82
C LEU A 58 34.40 2.20 -18.42
N CYS A 59 35.35 1.91 -17.58
CA CYS A 59 35.12 1.57 -16.17
C CYS A 59 34.42 2.72 -15.41
N PHE A 60 34.83 3.98 -15.66
CA PHE A 60 34.17 5.13 -15.03
C PHE A 60 32.70 5.23 -15.45
N ILE A 61 32.41 5.09 -16.75
CA ILE A 61 31.04 5.10 -17.27
C ILE A 61 30.20 3.93 -16.68
N PHE A 62 30.78 2.74 -16.62
CA PHE A 62 30.16 1.57 -16.02
C PHE A 62 29.76 1.83 -14.54
N PHE A 63 30.69 2.33 -13.73
CA PHE A 63 30.41 2.65 -12.34
C PHE A 63 29.33 3.72 -12.21
N PHE A 64 29.34 4.73 -13.07
CA PHE A 64 28.31 5.76 -13.07
C PHE A 64 26.92 5.18 -13.37
N PHE A 65 26.76 4.37 -14.42
CA PHE A 65 25.49 3.73 -14.75
C PHE A 65 25.06 2.72 -13.69
N PHE A 66 25.99 1.95 -13.15
CA PHE A 66 25.72 0.98 -12.10
C PHE A 66 25.18 1.66 -10.83
N THR A 67 25.84 2.69 -10.33
CA THR A 67 25.39 3.43 -9.15
C THR A 67 24.05 4.13 -9.38
N THR A 68 23.87 4.74 -10.55
CA THR A 68 22.62 5.39 -10.93
C THR A 68 21.46 4.38 -10.99
N SER A 69 21.68 3.20 -11.56
CA SER A 69 20.67 2.13 -11.60
C SER A 69 20.27 1.68 -10.20
N PHE A 70 21.22 1.52 -9.30
CA PHE A 70 20.96 1.12 -7.91
C PHE A 70 20.12 2.15 -7.16
N ILE A 71 20.44 3.44 -7.31
CA ILE A 71 19.67 4.54 -6.71
C ILE A 71 18.25 4.56 -7.26
N LEU A 72 18.09 4.39 -8.58
CA LEU A 72 16.77 4.37 -9.22
C LEU A 72 15.90 3.19 -8.78
N ILE A 73 16.49 2.00 -8.63
CA ILE A 73 15.79 0.83 -8.11
C ILE A 73 15.29 1.12 -6.69
N HIS A 74 16.12 1.69 -5.83
CA HIS A 74 15.72 2.06 -4.48
C HIS A 74 14.56 3.06 -4.46
N ILE A 75 14.63 4.11 -5.30
CA ILE A 75 13.51 5.08 -5.44
C ILE A 75 12.25 4.38 -5.97
N CYS A 76 12.40 3.45 -6.91
CA CYS A 76 11.28 2.68 -7.48
C CYS A 76 10.57 1.87 -6.39
N CYS A 77 11.32 1.14 -5.57
CA CYS A 77 10.75 0.37 -4.44
C CYS A 77 9.98 1.26 -3.46
N ASN A 78 10.50 2.44 -3.12
CA ASN A 78 9.81 3.38 -2.23
C ASN A 78 8.50 3.91 -2.85
N VAL A 79 8.50 4.20 -4.16
CA VAL A 79 7.29 4.67 -4.86
C VAL A 79 6.27 3.55 -4.96
N GLU A 80 6.70 2.32 -5.21
CA GLU A 80 5.85 1.13 -5.26
C GLU A 80 5.17 0.86 -3.92
N GLU A 81 5.92 0.93 -2.82
CA GLU A 81 5.36 0.76 -1.47
C GLU A 81 4.23 1.77 -1.20
N ILE A 82 4.49 3.06 -1.49
CA ILE A 82 3.48 4.12 -1.31
C ILE A 82 2.27 3.88 -2.23
N TYR A 83 2.48 3.44 -3.46
CA TYR A 83 1.43 3.12 -4.40
C TYR A 83 0.57 1.96 -3.89
N ASN A 84 1.20 0.84 -3.50
CA ASN A 84 0.50 -0.35 -3.04
C ASN A 84 -0.33 -0.08 -1.78
N GLN A 85 0.21 0.71 -0.85
CA GLN A 85 -0.53 1.12 0.34
C GLN A 85 -1.77 1.95 0.02
N ASN A 86 -1.64 3.02 -0.78
CA ASN A 86 -2.79 3.85 -1.13
C ASN A 86 -3.82 3.09 -1.98
N LYS A 87 -3.36 2.20 -2.86
CA LYS A 87 -4.22 1.31 -3.62
C LYS A 87 -4.99 0.36 -2.71
N SER A 88 -4.34 -0.25 -1.73
CA SER A 88 -4.99 -1.14 -0.76
C SER A 88 -6.10 -0.42 0.02
N ILE A 89 -5.87 0.84 0.43
CA ILE A 89 -6.90 1.67 1.09
C ILE A 89 -8.06 1.97 0.14
N LEU A 90 -7.79 2.29 -1.12
CA LEU A 90 -8.82 2.58 -2.12
C LEU A 90 -9.66 1.33 -2.44
N ASP A 91 -9.01 0.18 -2.63
CA ASP A 91 -9.68 -1.10 -2.90
C ASP A 91 -10.55 -1.52 -1.70
N MET A 92 -10.07 -1.34 -0.47
CA MET A 92 -10.81 -1.55 0.77
C MET A 92 -12.04 -0.63 0.83
N TYR A 93 -11.89 0.67 0.56
CA TYR A 93 -13.00 1.61 0.54
C TYR A 93 -14.08 1.21 -0.48
N ASN A 94 -13.68 0.89 -1.71
CA ASN A 94 -14.59 0.48 -2.77
C ASN A 94 -15.36 -0.79 -2.36
N LYS A 95 -14.66 -1.78 -1.78
CA LYS A 95 -15.29 -3.02 -1.32
C LYS A 95 -16.27 -2.79 -0.18
N ILE A 96 -15.91 -1.99 0.82
CA ILE A 96 -16.82 -1.63 1.92
C ILE A 96 -18.07 -0.92 1.39
N THR A 97 -17.90 -0.01 0.43
CA THR A 97 -19.01 0.74 -0.16
C THR A 97 -19.95 -0.19 -0.92
N GLU A 98 -19.42 -1.10 -1.72
CA GLU A 98 -20.18 -2.14 -2.43
C GLU A 98 -20.97 -3.03 -1.47
N LEU A 99 -20.29 -3.55 -0.43
CA LEU A 99 -20.89 -4.46 0.54
C LEU A 99 -21.97 -3.78 1.40
N LYS A 100 -21.79 -2.50 1.75
CA LYS A 100 -22.82 -1.72 2.45
C LYS A 100 -24.05 -1.51 1.57
N ALA A 101 -23.85 -1.22 0.29
CA ALA A 101 -24.96 -1.02 -0.65
C ALA A 101 -25.78 -2.30 -0.86
N SER A 102 -25.17 -3.48 -0.75
CA SER A 102 -25.79 -4.79 -0.93
C SER A 102 -26.25 -5.47 0.37
N ASP A 103 -25.99 -4.88 1.55
CA ASP A 103 -26.23 -5.45 2.89
C ASP A 103 -25.60 -6.84 3.12
N LYS A 104 -24.53 -7.14 2.40
CA LYS A 104 -23.85 -8.45 2.41
C LYS A 104 -22.67 -8.53 3.40
N MET A 105 -22.34 -7.45 4.08
CA MET A 105 -21.20 -7.42 5.00
C MET A 105 -21.50 -8.20 6.28
N SER A 106 -20.69 -9.23 6.56
CA SER A 106 -20.84 -10.10 7.74
C SER A 106 -19.97 -9.64 8.91
N ASP A 107 -18.68 -9.44 8.72
CA ASP A 107 -17.75 -9.10 9.81
C ASP A 107 -16.51 -8.37 9.27
N ILE A 108 -15.86 -7.61 10.14
CA ILE A 108 -14.55 -7.00 9.89
C ILE A 108 -13.63 -7.36 11.05
N ARG A 109 -12.44 -7.86 10.72
CA ARG A 109 -11.41 -8.18 11.70
C ARG A 109 -10.12 -7.46 11.39
N LEU A 110 -9.57 -6.81 12.39
CA LEU A 110 -8.23 -6.25 12.33
C LEU A 110 -7.25 -7.31 12.84
N CYS A 111 -6.51 -7.91 11.93
CA CYS A 111 -5.40 -8.82 12.26
C CYS A 111 -4.13 -7.99 12.50
N TYR A 112 -4.01 -7.44 13.71
CA TYR A 112 -2.94 -6.52 14.09
C TYR A 112 -1.53 -7.08 13.89
N GLN A 113 -1.31 -8.37 14.20
CA GLN A 113 0.01 -9.00 14.11
C GLN A 113 0.61 -9.01 12.71
N TYR A 114 -0.22 -8.89 11.67
CA TYR A 114 0.20 -8.98 10.27
C TYR A 114 -0.05 -7.70 9.47
N GLY A 115 -0.56 -6.64 10.12
CA GLY A 115 -0.89 -5.40 9.40
C GLY A 115 -1.98 -5.56 8.34
N HIS A 116 -2.90 -6.49 8.55
CA HIS A 116 -4.00 -6.73 7.63
C HIS A 116 -5.34 -6.40 8.25
N LEU A 117 -6.22 -5.80 7.44
CA LEU A 117 -7.65 -5.71 7.72
C LEU A 117 -8.38 -6.77 6.91
N GLU A 118 -9.05 -7.70 7.57
CA GLU A 118 -9.89 -8.71 6.93
C GLU A 118 -11.34 -8.25 6.92
N ILE A 119 -11.99 -8.33 5.76
CA ILE A 119 -13.43 -8.10 5.58
C ILE A 119 -14.06 -9.42 5.19
N SER A 120 -15.02 -9.90 6.01
CA SER A 120 -15.81 -11.09 5.73
C SER A 120 -17.17 -10.67 5.20
N TYR A 121 -17.64 -11.33 4.15
CA TYR A 121 -18.93 -11.06 3.51
C TYR A 121 -19.50 -12.32 2.85
N PHE A 122 -20.81 -12.31 2.56
CA PHE A 122 -21.42 -13.36 1.78
C PHE A 122 -21.47 -12.98 0.30
N ASP A 123 -21.04 -13.90 -0.57
CA ASP A 123 -21.13 -13.72 -2.03
C ASP A 123 -22.56 -13.97 -2.55
N GLU A 124 -22.76 -13.94 -3.86
CA GLU A 124 -24.06 -14.16 -4.50
C GLU A 124 -24.64 -15.56 -4.28
N ASN A 125 -23.79 -16.51 -3.88
CA ASN A 125 -24.16 -17.90 -3.60
C ASN A 125 -24.27 -18.19 -2.08
N ASP A 126 -24.35 -17.15 -1.24
CA ASP A 126 -24.33 -17.23 0.23
C ASP A 126 -23.08 -17.92 0.81
N ILE A 127 -21.96 -17.90 0.06
CA ILE A 127 -20.70 -18.45 0.52
C ILE A 127 -19.91 -17.35 1.24
N LEU A 128 -19.45 -17.64 2.47
CA LEU A 128 -18.62 -16.71 3.24
C LEU A 128 -17.26 -16.52 2.57
N ARG A 129 -16.98 -15.30 2.13
CA ARG A 129 -15.70 -14.86 1.56
C ARG A 129 -14.95 -13.96 2.53
N LYS A 130 -13.64 -13.90 2.34
CA LYS A 130 -12.75 -13.02 3.11
C LYS A 130 -11.77 -12.35 2.17
N ASP A 131 -11.75 -11.03 2.22
CA ASP A 131 -10.73 -10.22 1.55
C ASP A 131 -9.80 -9.62 2.60
N SER A 132 -8.50 -9.64 2.33
CA SER A 132 -7.46 -9.14 3.22
C SER A 132 -6.75 -7.96 2.58
N TYR A 133 -6.72 -6.83 3.29
CA TYR A 133 -6.11 -5.58 2.84
C TYR A 133 -4.86 -5.30 3.67
N CYS A 134 -3.71 -5.22 3.00
CA CYS A 134 -2.45 -4.91 3.66
C CYS A 134 -2.42 -3.43 4.04
N LEU A 135 -2.29 -3.16 5.34
CA LEU A 135 -2.15 -1.81 5.89
C LEU A 135 -0.72 -1.66 6.40
N ASN A 136 -0.05 -0.59 5.99
CA ASN A 136 1.23 -0.26 6.59
C ASN A 136 0.98 0.24 8.03
N ILE A 137 1.32 -0.57 9.03
CA ILE A 137 1.08 -0.29 10.45
C ILE A 137 1.77 1.01 10.88
N ASP A 138 2.96 1.30 10.35
CA ASP A 138 3.73 2.50 10.71
C ASP A 138 3.04 3.80 10.25
N LYS A 139 2.17 3.70 9.23
CA LYS A 139 1.40 4.84 8.68
C LYS A 139 -0.07 4.82 9.07
N THR A 140 -0.54 3.71 9.65
CA THR A 140 -1.90 3.56 10.16
C THR A 140 -1.91 3.94 11.63
N GLN A 141 -2.68 4.96 11.98
CA GLN A 141 -2.78 5.39 13.36
C GLN A 141 -3.85 4.58 14.09
N LEU A 142 -3.45 3.90 15.17
CA LEU A 142 -4.34 3.10 15.99
C LEU A 142 -4.66 3.87 17.28
N TYR A 143 -5.95 4.00 17.56
CA TYR A 143 -6.46 4.67 18.76
C TYR A 143 -7.39 3.76 19.53
N TYR A 144 -7.27 3.78 20.84
CA TYR A 144 -8.20 3.13 21.75
C TYR A 144 -9.17 4.16 22.32
N TYR A 145 -10.48 3.89 22.26
CA TYR A 145 -11.47 4.83 22.72
C TYR A 145 -12.65 4.16 23.46
N LYS A 146 -13.40 4.96 24.25
CA LYS A 146 -14.46 4.44 25.14
C LYS A 146 -15.79 4.10 24.46
N LYS A 147 -15.93 4.27 23.13
CA LYS A 147 -17.15 3.91 22.42
C LYS A 147 -17.20 2.41 22.15
N GLN A 148 -18.40 1.87 21.95
CA GLN A 148 -18.60 0.43 21.74
C GLN A 148 -18.37 -0.03 20.30
N ASN A 149 -18.33 0.91 19.33
CA ASN A 149 -18.21 0.60 17.92
C ASN A 149 -16.81 0.89 17.42
N TYR A 150 -16.32 0.06 16.49
CA TYR A 150 -15.10 0.39 15.75
C TYR A 150 -15.35 1.58 14.82
N LEU A 151 -14.35 2.43 14.67
CA LEU A 151 -14.38 3.52 13.69
C LEU A 151 -13.12 3.43 12.83
N ILE A 152 -13.31 3.37 11.52
CA ILE A 152 -12.25 3.45 10.53
C ILE A 152 -12.44 4.76 9.78
N ARG A 153 -11.45 5.65 9.91
CA ARG A 153 -11.46 6.97 9.29
C ARG A 153 -10.32 7.11 8.29
N GLY A 154 -10.64 7.53 7.08
CA GLY A 154 -9.68 7.86 6.05
C GLY A 154 -9.82 9.33 5.63
N TYR A 155 -8.71 10.08 5.56
CA TYR A 155 -8.70 11.48 5.14
C TYR A 155 -7.36 11.89 4.53
N TYR A 156 -7.39 12.97 3.75
CA TYR A 156 -6.18 13.53 3.16
C TYR A 156 -5.57 14.60 4.07
N ASP A 157 -4.34 14.37 4.52
CA ASP A 157 -3.55 15.35 5.29
C ASP A 157 -2.77 16.26 4.31
N ILE A 158 -3.22 17.51 4.20
CA ILE A 158 -2.61 18.51 3.31
C ILE A 158 -1.17 18.81 3.71
N ASN A 159 -0.87 18.84 5.01
CA ASN A 159 0.47 19.18 5.50
C ASN A 159 1.49 18.10 5.18
N LYS A 160 1.10 16.83 5.27
CA LYS A 160 1.94 15.68 4.97
C LYS A 160 1.87 15.24 3.51
N ASN A 161 0.93 15.82 2.73
CA ASN A 161 0.67 15.46 1.34
C ASN A 161 0.46 13.94 1.15
N GLN A 162 -0.30 13.32 2.08
CA GLN A 162 -0.57 11.88 2.08
C GLN A 162 -1.98 11.58 2.57
N TYR A 163 -2.50 10.42 2.16
CA TYR A 163 -3.75 9.88 2.71
C TYR A 163 -3.45 9.12 4.00
N ILE A 164 -4.19 9.43 5.06
CA ILE A 164 -4.03 8.84 6.40
C ILE A 164 -5.22 7.93 6.67
N LEU A 165 -4.94 6.76 7.25
CA LEU A 165 -5.93 5.85 7.78
C LEU A 165 -5.79 5.79 9.30
N GLU A 166 -6.89 6.06 10.01
CA GLU A 166 -7.01 5.95 11.46
C GLU A 166 -8.00 4.84 11.80
N ILE A 167 -7.63 3.99 12.75
CA ILE A 167 -8.49 2.91 13.24
C ILE A 167 -8.70 3.10 14.73
N TYR A 168 -9.94 3.27 15.13
CA TYR A 168 -10.35 3.43 16.52
C TYR A 168 -10.93 2.12 17.04
N ILE A 169 -10.29 1.56 18.03
CA ILE A 169 -10.62 0.26 18.63
C ILE A 169 -11.33 0.50 19.99
N PRO A 170 -12.49 -0.12 20.24
CA PRO A 170 -13.15 -0.06 21.53
C PRO A 170 -12.26 -0.62 22.64
N TYR A 171 -12.10 0.12 23.75
CA TYR A 171 -11.24 -0.28 24.87
C TYR A 171 -11.63 -1.64 25.48
N ASN A 172 -12.93 -1.94 25.51
CA ASN A 172 -13.47 -3.18 26.09
C ASN A 172 -13.13 -4.47 25.30
N THR A 173 -12.53 -4.35 24.11
CA THR A 173 -12.13 -5.53 23.31
C THR A 173 -10.78 -6.10 23.73
N ILE A 174 -10.02 -5.39 24.55
CA ILE A 174 -8.70 -5.82 25.02
C ILE A 174 -8.82 -6.74 26.24
N GLU A 175 -9.77 -6.47 27.15
CA GLU A 175 -9.96 -7.24 28.37
C GLU A 175 -10.40 -8.71 28.16
N ASN A 176 -10.94 -9.05 26.96
CA ASN A 176 -11.40 -10.41 26.67
C ASN A 176 -10.33 -11.34 26.05
N LYS A 177 -9.07 -10.92 25.96
CA LYS A 177 -7.98 -11.75 25.41
C LYS A 177 -6.99 -12.29 26.45
N GLU A 178 -7.21 -12.01 27.73
CA GLU A 178 -6.35 -12.50 28.82
C GLU A 178 -6.97 -13.65 29.64
N HIS A 179 -7.91 -14.40 29.03
CA HIS A 179 -8.44 -15.62 29.64
C HIS A 179 -8.34 -16.83 28.71
#